data_44a0dfcbcea0480e1e7428d0a38e22f5
#
_entry.id   44a0dfcbcea0480e1e7428d0a38e22f5
#
_cell.length_a   1.000
_cell.length_b   1.000
_cell.length_c   1.000
_cell.angle_alpha   90.00
_cell.angle_beta   90.00
_cell.angle_gamma   90.00
#
_symmetry.space_group_name_H-M   'P 1'
#
loop_
_entity.id
_entity.type
_entity.pdbx_description
1 polymer ?
#
loop_
_entity_poly.entity_id
_entity_poly.type
_entity_poly.pdbx_seq_one_letter_code
_entity_poly.pdbx_strand_id
1 'polypeptide(L)'
;MLNFYDFEVFKEDWLVVIINIYEKSEVVIINDKEKLQEYYDAHKNQIWVGYNNNHYDQYILKAILCGFNPKEVNDFIIAKGKYGWQFSGLFRKFQMYNYDVMYRSDRGLKSLEGFMGNDIKETSVPFDIDRKLTKSEIKETVKYCRHDVEQTIEVFFSRKDDFDAQIGMIKMFGLPMSNISRTKAQLSAMILDAHRPRESRGDEFDISFPDTLRISKYTNVVDWYKDVNNRDYSKSLTVLVAGVETLFGWGGIHSARKKYVTEGYFINMDVRSLYPSLMIRYNLHSRNIKDPQKFIDIYHQRIKYKAEKNPLQAPLKWLLNGTYGCLKDKNNQLYDPLMANNICIFGQLLLLDLMEKLEPHAEIIQSNTDGILIRMPDGKDEDKWFETIDDIVYEWEQRTGLNMEFDEYRRIFQKDVNNYVVVDGDGRYKSKGSYVKKQNTLDYDLPIVNKAMVDYMTKGIPVEKTIAECNDLIMFQKIVKLSGKFKHAIHNGTILSEKCFRVFASTRDCDSYIGKQKEGLTTIEKFANTPEHCFIVNDDVKKAIVGWRLDREWYIKMAKDRLTQFGVMQT
;
A
#
# COMPACT_ATOMS: atom_id res chain seq x y z
N MET A 1 8.89 -15.03 -21.06
CA MET A 1 10.16 -14.33 -20.82
C MET A 1 9.86 -12.90 -20.43
N LEU A 2 10.75 -12.23 -19.69
CA LEU A 2 10.57 -10.87 -19.18
C LEU A 2 11.69 -9.98 -19.68
N ASN A 3 11.33 -8.87 -20.33
CA ASN A 3 12.25 -7.81 -20.76
C ASN A 3 12.05 -6.62 -19.84
N PHE A 4 13.02 -6.30 -19.00
CA PHE A 4 13.02 -5.10 -18.18
C PHE A 4 13.63 -3.96 -18.97
N TYR A 5 13.00 -2.78 -18.97
CA TYR A 5 13.45 -1.69 -19.81
C TYR A 5 13.15 -0.33 -19.22
N ASP A 6 13.96 0.66 -19.60
CA ASP A 6 13.79 2.05 -19.25
C ASP A 6 14.35 2.95 -20.37
N PHE A 7 13.77 4.11 -20.60
CA PHE A 7 14.14 5.07 -21.64
C PHE A 7 14.65 6.38 -21.05
N GLU A 8 15.74 6.89 -21.61
CA GLU A 8 16.22 8.24 -21.38
C GLU A 8 16.04 9.08 -22.65
N VAL A 9 15.40 10.25 -22.51
CA VAL A 9 15.03 11.10 -23.65
C VAL A 9 15.55 12.53 -23.46
N PHE A 10 16.39 12.97 -24.37
CA PHE A 10 16.93 14.31 -24.49
C PHE A 10 16.38 15.02 -25.73
N LYS A 11 16.78 16.27 -25.97
CA LYS A 11 16.30 17.05 -27.11
C LYS A 11 16.69 16.40 -28.46
N GLU A 12 17.93 15.94 -28.58
CA GLU A 12 18.48 15.38 -29.82
C GLU A 12 18.86 13.90 -29.73
N ASP A 13 18.80 13.33 -28.53
CA ASP A 13 19.21 11.94 -28.28
C ASP A 13 18.16 11.20 -27.46
N TRP A 14 18.11 9.91 -27.68
CA TRP A 14 17.38 8.97 -26.82
C TRP A 14 18.20 7.68 -26.69
N LEU A 15 18.02 7.00 -25.60
CA LEU A 15 18.55 5.65 -25.40
C LEU A 15 17.60 4.78 -24.60
N VAL A 16 17.74 3.49 -24.76
CA VAL A 16 17.03 2.50 -23.95
C VAL A 16 18.02 1.41 -23.53
N VAL A 17 17.88 0.97 -22.28
CA VAL A 17 18.51 -0.23 -21.77
C VAL A 17 17.44 -1.29 -21.58
N ILE A 18 17.69 -2.49 -22.11
CA ILE A 18 16.77 -3.64 -22.00
C ILE A 18 17.54 -4.82 -21.44
N ILE A 19 17.07 -5.39 -20.33
CA ILE A 19 17.64 -6.56 -19.67
C ILE A 19 16.64 -7.71 -19.72
N ASN A 20 17.01 -8.83 -20.35
CA ASN A 20 16.24 -10.06 -20.30
C ASN A 20 16.87 -11.02 -19.29
N ILE A 21 16.18 -11.19 -18.15
CA ILE A 21 16.71 -11.98 -17.03
C ILE A 21 16.78 -13.50 -17.32
N TYR A 22 15.96 -14.01 -18.23
CA TYR A 22 15.95 -15.43 -18.59
C TYR A 22 17.03 -15.78 -19.62
N GLU A 23 17.25 -14.89 -20.58
CA GLU A 23 18.31 -15.03 -21.59
C GLU A 23 19.67 -14.54 -21.07
N LYS A 24 19.68 -13.89 -19.90
CA LYS A 24 20.86 -13.24 -19.32
C LYS A 24 21.52 -12.29 -20.31
N SER A 25 20.71 -11.59 -21.09
CA SER A 25 21.15 -10.66 -22.12
C SER A 25 20.82 -9.22 -21.74
N GLU A 26 21.71 -8.32 -22.15
CA GLU A 26 21.53 -6.88 -22.07
C GLU A 26 21.69 -6.28 -23.46
N VAL A 27 20.79 -5.38 -23.82
CA VAL A 27 20.85 -4.62 -25.07
C VAL A 27 20.73 -3.14 -24.77
N VAL A 28 21.68 -2.36 -25.29
CA VAL A 28 21.65 -0.90 -25.26
C VAL A 28 21.42 -0.43 -26.69
N ILE A 29 20.41 0.42 -26.88
CA ILE A 29 20.08 1.02 -28.18
C ILE A 29 20.09 2.54 -28.02
N ILE A 30 20.83 3.24 -28.89
CA ILE A 30 21.01 4.69 -28.85
C ILE A 30 20.69 5.23 -30.23
N ASN A 31 19.66 6.06 -30.38
CA ASN A 31 19.24 6.73 -31.63
C ASN A 31 19.07 5.78 -32.85
N ASP A 32 18.91 4.50 -32.62
CA ASP A 32 18.83 3.48 -33.68
C ASP A 32 17.41 2.85 -33.68
N LYS A 33 16.55 3.45 -34.50
CA LYS A 33 15.15 3.01 -34.63
C LYS A 33 15.06 1.60 -35.24
N GLU A 34 15.89 1.30 -36.22
CA GLU A 34 15.90 0.01 -36.93
C GLU A 34 16.23 -1.13 -35.97
N LYS A 35 17.26 -0.96 -35.16
CA LYS A 35 17.62 -1.92 -34.11
C LYS A 35 16.53 -2.07 -33.06
N LEU A 36 15.87 -0.97 -32.66
CA LEU A 36 14.73 -1.02 -31.73
C LEU A 36 13.55 -1.78 -32.33
N GLN A 37 13.26 -1.57 -33.62
CA GLN A 37 12.21 -2.28 -34.33
C GLN A 37 12.49 -3.79 -34.41
N GLU A 38 13.72 -4.17 -34.77
CA GLU A 38 14.16 -5.57 -34.83
C GLU A 38 14.01 -6.24 -33.44
N TYR A 39 14.46 -5.58 -32.39
CA TYR A 39 14.32 -6.08 -31.03
C TYR A 39 12.86 -6.25 -30.64
N TYR A 40 12.03 -5.22 -30.88
CA TYR A 40 10.59 -5.27 -30.62
C TYR A 40 9.93 -6.44 -31.37
N ASP A 41 10.20 -6.61 -32.66
CA ASP A 41 9.59 -7.67 -33.48
C ASP A 41 9.95 -9.07 -33.00
N ALA A 42 11.17 -9.26 -32.53
CA ALA A 42 11.63 -10.53 -31.92
C ALA A 42 10.98 -10.82 -30.56
N HIS A 43 10.61 -9.77 -29.79
CA HIS A 43 10.19 -9.89 -28.39
C HIS A 43 8.76 -9.39 -28.10
N LYS A 44 7.97 -8.99 -29.11
CA LYS A 44 6.62 -8.43 -28.94
C LYS A 44 5.63 -9.35 -28.24
N ASN A 45 5.86 -10.66 -28.25
CA ASN A 45 5.05 -11.67 -27.56
C ASN A 45 5.56 -12.02 -26.15
N GLN A 46 6.62 -11.35 -25.71
CA GLN A 46 7.13 -11.45 -24.35
C GLN A 46 6.57 -10.33 -23.47
N ILE A 47 6.69 -10.47 -22.14
CA ILE A 47 6.24 -9.45 -21.21
C ILE A 47 7.34 -8.40 -21.05
N TRP A 48 6.97 -7.14 -21.23
CA TRP A 48 7.82 -5.96 -21.01
C TRP A 48 7.53 -5.38 -19.64
N VAL A 49 8.55 -5.18 -18.83
CA VAL A 49 8.44 -4.79 -17.44
C VAL A 49 9.19 -3.49 -17.21
N GLY A 50 8.56 -2.52 -16.57
CA GLY A 50 9.21 -1.26 -16.22
C GLY A 50 8.57 -0.63 -15.00
N TYR A 51 9.12 0.50 -14.57
CA TYR A 51 8.60 1.30 -13.48
C TYR A 51 7.91 2.55 -14.05
N ASN A 52 6.61 2.71 -13.79
CA ASN A 52 5.77 3.75 -14.40
C ASN A 52 5.64 3.64 -15.94
N ASN A 53 6.02 2.53 -16.51
CA ASN A 53 6.07 2.30 -17.95
C ASN A 53 4.68 2.30 -18.61
N ASN A 54 3.61 2.06 -17.85
CA ASN A 54 2.23 2.19 -18.34
C ASN A 54 1.88 3.65 -18.69
N HIS A 55 2.56 4.61 -18.10
CA HIS A 55 2.30 6.03 -18.31
C HIS A 55 3.38 6.72 -19.16
N TYR A 56 4.57 6.14 -19.31
CA TYR A 56 5.69 6.78 -19.97
C TYR A 56 6.40 5.89 -20.99
N ASP A 57 7.24 4.96 -20.60
CA ASP A 57 8.21 4.25 -21.46
C ASP A 57 7.57 3.55 -22.66
N GLN A 58 6.43 2.90 -22.49
CA GLN A 58 5.72 2.27 -23.58
C GLN A 58 5.35 3.27 -24.71
N TYR A 59 5.11 4.53 -24.34
CA TYR A 59 4.74 5.56 -25.33
C TYR A 59 5.97 6.14 -26.01
N ILE A 60 7.12 6.20 -25.33
CA ILE A 60 8.40 6.56 -25.94
C ILE A 60 8.78 5.49 -26.97
N LEU A 61 8.73 4.21 -26.60
CA LEU A 61 8.97 3.11 -27.54
C LEU A 61 8.05 3.20 -28.76
N LYS A 62 6.75 3.32 -28.55
CA LYS A 62 5.76 3.42 -29.63
C LYS A 62 5.94 4.66 -30.50
N ALA A 63 6.38 5.78 -29.91
CA ALA A 63 6.69 7.00 -30.64
C ALA A 63 7.81 6.78 -31.64
N ILE A 64 8.93 6.20 -31.20
CA ILE A 64 10.09 5.89 -32.03
C ILE A 64 9.70 4.93 -33.15
N LEU A 65 8.98 3.85 -32.85
CA LEU A 65 8.53 2.87 -33.86
C LEU A 65 7.57 3.47 -34.88
N CYS A 66 6.69 4.41 -34.46
CA CYS A 66 5.80 5.15 -35.36
C CYS A 66 6.52 6.24 -36.18
N GLY A 67 7.78 6.55 -35.87
CA GLY A 67 8.53 7.62 -36.54
C GLY A 67 8.26 9.01 -35.99
N PHE A 68 7.70 9.14 -34.77
CA PHE A 68 7.58 10.42 -34.06
C PHE A 68 8.88 10.75 -33.35
N ASN A 69 9.11 12.05 -33.11
CA ASN A 69 10.18 12.49 -32.23
C ASN A 69 9.87 12.10 -30.78
N PRO A 70 10.70 11.29 -30.10
CA PRO A 70 10.44 10.88 -28.73
C PRO A 70 10.43 12.05 -27.74
N LYS A 71 11.17 13.14 -28.01
CA LYS A 71 11.16 14.35 -27.17
C LYS A 71 9.81 15.06 -27.18
N GLU A 72 9.13 15.11 -28.32
CA GLU A 72 7.79 15.71 -28.42
C GLU A 72 6.78 14.92 -27.55
N VAL A 73 6.89 13.58 -27.55
CA VAL A 73 6.02 12.72 -26.73
C VAL A 73 6.37 12.85 -25.25
N ASN A 74 7.67 12.90 -24.92
CA ASN A 74 8.13 13.19 -23.56
C ASN A 74 7.53 14.51 -23.05
N ASP A 75 7.66 15.60 -23.81
CA ASP A 75 7.16 16.91 -23.40
C ASP A 75 5.62 16.95 -23.32
N PHE A 76 4.95 16.18 -24.17
CA PHE A 76 3.50 16.02 -24.11
C PHE A 76 3.06 15.33 -22.79
N ILE A 77 3.80 14.32 -22.36
CA ILE A 77 3.49 13.58 -21.13
C ILE A 77 3.95 14.37 -19.89
N ILE A 78 5.22 14.78 -19.85
CA ILE A 78 5.85 15.34 -18.64
C ILE A 78 5.53 16.82 -18.48
N ALA A 79 5.78 17.64 -19.53
CA ALA A 79 5.62 19.09 -19.42
C ALA A 79 4.15 19.53 -19.51
N LYS A 80 3.34 18.87 -20.36
CA LYS A 80 1.91 19.21 -20.52
C LYS A 80 0.98 18.37 -19.64
N GLY A 81 1.49 17.37 -18.90
CA GLY A 81 0.72 16.51 -18.00
C GLY A 81 -0.38 15.70 -18.71
N LYS A 82 -0.20 15.34 -19.98
CA LYS A 82 -1.17 14.60 -20.78
C LYS A 82 -0.89 13.11 -20.75
N TYR A 83 -1.90 12.29 -20.99
CA TYR A 83 -1.70 10.85 -21.11
C TYR A 83 -1.09 10.50 -22.48
N GLY A 84 -0.05 9.64 -22.51
CA GLY A 84 0.67 9.29 -23.73
C GLY A 84 -0.23 8.73 -24.85
N TRP A 85 -1.29 7.98 -24.50
CA TRP A 85 -2.26 7.47 -25.48
C TRP A 85 -3.04 8.56 -26.25
N GLN A 86 -3.08 9.78 -25.71
CA GLN A 86 -3.76 10.92 -26.34
C GLN A 86 -2.91 11.55 -27.46
N PHE A 87 -1.61 11.26 -27.51
CA PHE A 87 -0.70 11.85 -28.48
C PHE A 87 -1.01 11.39 -29.91
N SER A 88 -1.17 10.07 -30.12
CA SER A 88 -1.47 9.52 -31.46
C SER A 88 -2.24 8.20 -31.39
N GLY A 89 -3.27 8.07 -32.25
CA GLY A 89 -3.98 6.81 -32.47
C GLY A 89 -3.11 5.70 -33.09
N LEU A 90 -1.99 6.08 -33.72
CA LEU A 90 -1.05 5.12 -34.34
C LEU A 90 -0.36 4.21 -33.31
N PHE A 91 -0.27 4.62 -32.06
CA PHE A 91 0.29 3.81 -30.98
C PHE A 91 -0.43 2.47 -30.80
N ARG A 92 -1.68 2.35 -31.23
CA ARG A 92 -2.45 1.08 -31.21
C ARG A 92 -1.90 0.01 -32.16
N LYS A 93 -1.06 0.38 -33.14
CA LYS A 93 -0.41 -0.56 -34.06
C LYS A 93 0.62 -1.44 -33.37
N PHE A 94 1.22 -0.96 -32.27
CA PHE A 94 2.24 -1.66 -31.53
C PHE A 94 1.67 -2.17 -30.21
N GLN A 95 1.31 -3.46 -30.17
CA GLN A 95 0.86 -4.11 -28.96
C GLN A 95 2.06 -4.49 -28.09
N MET A 96 1.96 -4.25 -26.80
CA MET A 96 2.94 -4.67 -25.82
C MET A 96 2.23 -5.41 -24.69
N TYR A 97 2.80 -6.52 -24.25
CA TYR A 97 2.42 -7.16 -22.99
C TYR A 97 3.15 -6.44 -21.86
N ASN A 98 2.68 -5.24 -21.51
CA ASN A 98 3.36 -4.32 -20.62
C ASN A 98 2.90 -4.52 -19.18
N TYR A 99 3.84 -4.78 -18.27
CA TYR A 99 3.60 -4.90 -16.84
C TYR A 99 4.33 -3.79 -16.10
N ASP A 100 3.59 -3.01 -15.33
CA ASP A 100 4.11 -1.91 -14.53
C ASP A 100 4.29 -2.36 -13.08
N VAL A 101 5.50 -2.26 -12.55
CA VAL A 101 5.78 -2.63 -11.17
C VAL A 101 5.45 -1.52 -10.16
N MET A 102 5.17 -0.31 -10.65
CA MET A 102 4.81 0.83 -9.81
C MET A 102 3.40 0.68 -9.23
N TYR A 103 3.26 0.85 -7.92
CA TYR A 103 1.95 1.01 -7.29
C TYR A 103 1.54 2.49 -7.26
N ARG A 104 0.23 2.74 -7.30
CA ARG A 104 -0.31 4.10 -7.24
C ARG A 104 0.12 4.88 -5.99
N SER A 105 0.44 4.19 -4.91
CA SER A 105 0.91 4.77 -3.64
C SER A 105 2.42 5.04 -3.59
N ASP A 106 3.19 4.63 -4.61
CA ASP A 106 4.64 4.75 -4.60
C ASP A 106 5.10 6.20 -4.70
N ARG A 107 6.24 6.47 -4.08
CA ARG A 107 6.90 7.78 -4.09
C ARG A 107 7.85 7.99 -5.27
N GLY A 108 7.94 7.05 -6.19
CA GLY A 108 8.90 7.00 -7.30
C GLY A 108 10.08 6.08 -6.99
N LEU A 109 10.76 5.62 -8.06
CA LEU A 109 11.79 4.58 -7.99
C LEU A 109 12.93 4.95 -7.02
N LYS A 110 13.50 6.16 -7.12
CA LYS A 110 14.58 6.64 -6.21
C LYS A 110 14.24 6.57 -4.72
N SER A 111 12.97 6.70 -4.35
CA SER A 111 12.58 6.51 -2.94
C SER A 111 12.58 5.04 -2.54
N LEU A 112 12.19 4.13 -3.44
CA LEU A 112 12.24 2.68 -3.19
C LEU A 112 13.69 2.20 -3.13
N GLU A 113 14.56 2.67 -4.03
CA GLU A 113 16.01 2.44 -3.98
C GLU A 113 16.58 2.87 -2.62
N GLY A 114 16.17 4.06 -2.15
CA GLY A 114 16.56 4.56 -0.84
C GLY A 114 16.15 3.61 0.28
N PHE A 115 14.91 3.13 0.28
CA PHE A 115 14.45 2.17 1.28
C PHE A 115 15.22 0.85 1.20
N MET A 116 15.53 0.36 0.00
CA MET A 116 16.33 -0.85 -0.20
C MET A 116 17.80 -0.70 0.20
N GLY A 117 18.26 0.52 0.50
CA GLY A 117 19.66 0.81 0.86
C GLY A 117 20.59 0.97 -0.33
N ASN A 118 20.06 1.02 -1.56
CA ASN A 118 20.82 1.16 -2.80
C ASN A 118 21.36 2.57 -3.00
N ASP A 119 22.27 2.73 -3.97
CA ASP A 119 22.70 4.05 -4.46
C ASP A 119 21.50 4.79 -5.06
N ILE A 120 21.24 6.02 -4.59
CA ILE A 120 20.14 6.88 -5.04
C ILE A 120 20.63 8.17 -5.72
N LYS A 121 21.88 8.20 -6.13
CA LYS A 121 22.42 9.32 -6.89
C LYS A 121 21.71 9.43 -8.24
N GLU A 122 21.42 10.67 -8.61
CA GLU A 122 20.93 10.98 -9.95
C GLU A 122 22.11 11.15 -10.91
N THR A 123 21.83 11.11 -12.23
CA THR A 123 22.85 11.42 -13.23
C THR A 123 23.31 12.88 -13.14
N SER A 124 24.57 13.14 -13.44
CA SER A 124 25.08 14.50 -13.58
C SER A 124 24.73 15.15 -14.93
N VAL A 125 24.20 14.35 -15.87
CA VAL A 125 23.81 14.80 -17.21
C VAL A 125 22.43 15.46 -17.15
N PRO A 126 22.31 16.79 -17.36
CA PRO A 126 21.02 17.48 -17.30
C PRO A 126 20.10 17.05 -18.46
N PHE A 127 18.82 16.76 -18.15
CA PHE A 127 17.84 16.34 -19.17
C PHE A 127 17.34 17.47 -20.09
N ASP A 128 17.69 18.72 -19.80
CA ASP A 128 17.36 19.90 -20.58
C ASP A 128 18.47 20.33 -21.53
N ILE A 129 19.52 19.49 -21.73
CA ILE A 129 20.56 19.71 -22.74
C ILE A 129 19.92 19.95 -24.10
N ASP A 130 20.31 21.04 -24.79
CA ASP A 130 19.75 21.47 -26.07
C ASP A 130 20.60 21.11 -27.29
N ARG A 131 21.61 20.30 -27.12
CA ARG A 131 22.55 19.73 -28.11
C ARG A 131 22.64 18.23 -28.01
N LYS A 132 23.32 17.61 -28.96
CA LYS A 132 23.69 16.19 -28.86
C LYS A 132 24.59 15.93 -27.66
N LEU A 133 24.40 14.79 -27.04
CA LEU A 133 25.22 14.30 -25.96
C LEU A 133 26.64 13.96 -26.48
N THR A 134 27.63 14.27 -25.66
CA THR A 134 29.00 13.81 -25.88
C THR A 134 29.10 12.30 -25.60
N LYS A 135 30.17 11.67 -26.09
CA LYS A 135 30.43 10.24 -25.80
C LYS A 135 30.51 9.93 -24.30
N SER A 136 31.02 10.86 -23.49
CA SER A 136 31.11 10.72 -22.04
C SER A 136 29.71 10.77 -21.39
N GLU A 137 28.89 11.76 -21.80
CA GLU A 137 27.51 11.92 -21.31
C GLU A 137 26.64 10.71 -21.69
N ILE A 138 26.78 10.19 -22.92
CA ILE A 138 26.10 8.94 -23.34
C ILE A 138 26.50 7.77 -22.44
N LYS A 139 27.80 7.59 -22.14
CA LYS A 139 28.29 6.52 -21.28
C LYS A 139 27.72 6.62 -19.87
N GLU A 140 27.66 7.84 -19.34
CA GLU A 140 27.10 8.12 -18.02
C GLU A 140 25.60 7.85 -17.99
N THR A 141 24.85 8.35 -18.99
CA THR A 141 23.40 8.12 -19.11
C THR A 141 23.07 6.63 -19.27
N VAL A 142 23.84 5.87 -20.05
CA VAL A 142 23.67 4.41 -20.17
C VAL A 142 23.88 3.73 -18.82
N LYS A 143 24.91 4.15 -18.05
CA LYS A 143 25.13 3.63 -16.69
C LYS A 143 23.97 3.94 -15.77
N TYR A 144 23.42 5.14 -15.83
CA TYR A 144 22.28 5.58 -15.04
C TYR A 144 21.00 4.80 -15.40
N CYS A 145 20.64 4.74 -16.70
CA CYS A 145 19.49 3.99 -17.18
C CYS A 145 19.58 2.49 -16.84
N ARG A 146 20.78 1.88 -16.98
CA ARG A 146 21.03 0.49 -16.54
C ARG A 146 20.74 0.31 -15.07
N HIS A 147 21.20 1.23 -14.23
CA HIS A 147 20.93 1.20 -12.78
C HIS A 147 19.42 1.23 -12.50
N ASP A 148 18.65 2.09 -13.17
CA ASP A 148 17.20 2.20 -12.98
C ASP A 148 16.48 0.91 -13.43
N VAL A 149 16.95 0.26 -14.49
CA VAL A 149 16.46 -1.08 -14.90
C VAL A 149 16.77 -2.16 -13.85
N GLU A 150 17.99 -2.20 -13.32
CA GLU A 150 18.41 -3.14 -12.26
C GLU A 150 17.57 -2.92 -10.98
N GLN A 151 17.30 -1.67 -10.61
CA GLN A 151 16.44 -1.33 -9.48
C GLN A 151 14.99 -1.76 -9.72
N THR A 152 14.48 -1.59 -10.93
CA THR A 152 13.17 -2.08 -11.34
C THR A 152 13.07 -3.61 -11.22
N ILE A 153 14.13 -4.34 -11.56
CA ILE A 153 14.21 -5.79 -11.35
C ILE A 153 14.14 -6.14 -9.85
N GLU A 154 14.86 -5.43 -8.98
CA GLU A 154 14.85 -5.67 -7.53
C GLU A 154 13.45 -5.41 -6.93
N VAL A 155 12.79 -4.31 -7.33
CA VAL A 155 11.40 -4.01 -6.95
C VAL A 155 10.44 -5.08 -7.46
N PHE A 156 10.59 -5.54 -8.71
CA PHE A 156 9.77 -6.61 -9.28
C PHE A 156 9.85 -7.89 -8.46
N PHE A 157 11.06 -8.33 -8.11
CA PHE A 157 11.21 -9.54 -7.29
C PHE A 157 10.62 -9.38 -5.89
N SER A 158 10.71 -8.20 -5.29
CA SER A 158 10.04 -7.89 -4.01
C SER A 158 8.50 -7.92 -4.11
N ARG A 159 7.95 -7.80 -5.33
CA ARG A 159 6.50 -7.80 -5.65
C ARG A 159 6.08 -9.00 -6.51
N LYS A 160 6.93 -10.02 -6.60
CA LYS A 160 6.72 -11.15 -7.50
C LYS A 160 5.39 -11.88 -7.26
N ASP A 161 4.97 -11.99 -6.01
CA ASP A 161 3.68 -12.61 -5.66
C ASP A 161 2.50 -11.89 -6.32
N ASP A 162 2.57 -10.58 -6.47
CA ASP A 162 1.57 -9.76 -7.14
C ASP A 162 1.51 -10.04 -8.64
N PHE A 163 2.66 -10.15 -9.28
CA PHE A 163 2.78 -10.53 -10.68
C PHE A 163 2.27 -11.96 -10.92
N ASP A 164 2.69 -12.91 -10.09
CA ASP A 164 2.28 -14.32 -10.20
C ASP A 164 0.76 -14.47 -10.02
N ALA A 165 0.16 -13.71 -9.08
CA ALA A 165 -1.28 -13.70 -8.89
C ALA A 165 -2.01 -13.12 -10.11
N GLN A 166 -1.50 -12.07 -10.73
CA GLN A 166 -2.08 -11.47 -11.94
C GLN A 166 -2.00 -12.41 -13.15
N ILE A 167 -0.84 -13.03 -13.37
CA ILE A 167 -0.69 -14.07 -14.39
C ILE A 167 -1.58 -15.27 -14.10
N GLY A 168 -1.69 -15.66 -12.82
CA GLY A 168 -2.60 -16.71 -12.38
C GLY A 168 -4.05 -16.44 -12.74
N MET A 169 -4.54 -15.20 -12.52
CA MET A 169 -5.89 -14.79 -12.94
C MET A 169 -6.07 -14.90 -14.47
N ILE A 170 -5.14 -14.36 -15.24
CA ILE A 170 -5.19 -14.38 -16.71
C ILE A 170 -5.26 -15.82 -17.22
N LYS A 171 -4.40 -16.71 -16.73
CA LYS A 171 -4.35 -18.10 -17.16
C LYS A 171 -5.57 -18.90 -16.69
N MET A 172 -5.96 -18.76 -15.44
CA MET A 172 -7.09 -19.52 -14.85
C MET A 172 -8.40 -19.23 -15.54
N PHE A 173 -8.62 -17.97 -15.96
CA PHE A 173 -9.87 -17.57 -16.61
C PHE A 173 -9.75 -17.46 -18.14
N GLY A 174 -8.67 -17.97 -18.74
CA GLY A 174 -8.48 -18.02 -20.20
C GLY A 174 -8.44 -16.64 -20.87
N LEU A 175 -8.00 -15.61 -20.17
CA LEU A 175 -7.91 -14.26 -20.73
C LEU A 175 -6.68 -14.14 -21.65
N PRO A 176 -6.75 -13.34 -22.72
CA PRO A 176 -5.60 -13.03 -23.54
C PRO A 176 -4.47 -12.39 -22.73
N MET A 177 -3.20 -12.73 -23.03
CA MET A 177 -2.02 -12.20 -22.33
C MET A 177 -1.89 -10.67 -22.44
N SER A 178 -2.48 -10.03 -23.45
CA SER A 178 -2.56 -8.57 -23.56
C SER A 178 -3.24 -7.90 -22.36
N ASN A 179 -3.98 -8.65 -21.55
CA ASN A 179 -4.59 -8.14 -20.32
C ASN A 179 -3.60 -8.02 -19.16
N ILE A 180 -2.33 -8.38 -19.32
CA ILE A 180 -1.30 -8.19 -18.29
C ILE A 180 -1.11 -6.71 -17.90
N SER A 181 -1.41 -5.78 -18.79
CA SER A 181 -1.39 -4.33 -18.52
C SER A 181 -2.62 -3.81 -17.75
N ARG A 182 -3.62 -4.67 -17.53
CA ARG A 182 -4.84 -4.30 -16.80
C ARG A 182 -4.59 -4.31 -15.29
N THR A 183 -5.28 -3.42 -14.60
CA THR A 183 -5.30 -3.47 -13.14
C THR A 183 -6.10 -4.69 -12.65
N LYS A 184 -5.84 -5.15 -11.42
CA LYS A 184 -6.62 -6.21 -10.77
C LYS A 184 -8.12 -5.93 -10.79
N ALA A 185 -8.49 -4.66 -10.57
CA ALA A 185 -9.87 -4.18 -10.62
C ALA A 185 -10.52 -4.37 -12.01
N GLN A 186 -9.78 -4.07 -13.07
CA GLN A 186 -10.24 -4.28 -14.44
C GLN A 186 -10.36 -5.77 -14.78
N LEU A 187 -9.39 -6.59 -14.34
CA LEU A 187 -9.45 -8.04 -14.52
C LEU A 187 -10.65 -8.66 -13.79
N SER A 188 -10.93 -8.23 -12.56
CA SER A 188 -12.09 -8.69 -11.80
C SER A 188 -13.41 -8.39 -12.53
N ALA A 189 -13.53 -7.17 -13.08
CA ALA A 189 -14.72 -6.79 -13.86
C ALA A 189 -14.89 -7.64 -15.13
N MET A 190 -13.80 -7.91 -15.84
CA MET A 190 -13.80 -8.76 -17.05
C MET A 190 -14.17 -10.21 -16.71
N ILE A 191 -13.57 -10.77 -15.66
CA ILE A 191 -13.83 -12.14 -15.22
C ILE A 191 -15.28 -12.31 -14.81
N LEU A 192 -15.86 -11.33 -14.12
CA LEU A 192 -17.25 -11.36 -13.66
C LEU A 192 -18.26 -10.91 -14.73
N ASP A 193 -17.83 -10.66 -15.96
CA ASP A 193 -18.68 -10.18 -17.08
C ASP A 193 -19.53 -8.97 -16.67
N ALA A 194 -18.91 -7.97 -16.06
CA ALA A 194 -19.59 -6.79 -15.55
C ALA A 194 -19.83 -5.76 -16.65
N HIS A 195 -21.06 -5.25 -16.71
CA HIS A 195 -21.50 -4.26 -17.70
C HIS A 195 -22.22 -3.09 -17.01
N ARG A 196 -21.52 -1.97 -16.89
CA ARG A 196 -22.09 -0.77 -16.29
C ARG A 196 -23.04 -0.05 -17.26
N PRO A 197 -24.25 0.35 -16.83
CA PRO A 197 -25.12 1.21 -17.62
C PRO A 197 -24.47 2.58 -17.84
N ARG A 198 -24.81 3.24 -18.95
CA ARG A 198 -24.29 4.57 -19.30
C ARG A 198 -24.75 5.65 -18.31
N GLU A 199 -26.01 5.55 -17.86
CA GLU A 199 -26.63 6.49 -16.94
C GLU A 199 -26.39 6.05 -15.49
N SER A 200 -26.22 7.04 -14.60
CA SER A 200 -26.17 6.80 -13.15
C SER A 200 -27.57 6.43 -12.66
N ARG A 201 -27.66 5.46 -11.76
CA ARG A 201 -28.93 5.09 -11.12
C ARG A 201 -29.41 6.14 -10.12
N GLY A 202 -28.50 6.93 -9.55
CA GLY A 202 -28.85 7.99 -8.58
C GLY A 202 -29.39 7.50 -7.24
N ASP A 203 -29.26 6.19 -6.95
CA ASP A 203 -29.87 5.49 -5.81
C ASP A 203 -28.85 5.11 -4.72
N GLU A 204 -27.67 5.70 -4.72
CA GLU A 204 -26.54 5.29 -3.90
C GLU A 204 -26.79 5.30 -2.38
N PHE A 205 -27.76 6.08 -1.92
CA PHE A 205 -28.17 6.19 -0.53
C PHE A 205 -29.51 5.49 -0.20
N ASP A 206 -30.14 4.80 -1.14
CA ASP A 206 -31.37 4.02 -0.92
C ASP A 206 -31.06 2.65 -0.32
N ILE A 207 -30.35 2.69 0.81
CA ILE A 207 -29.82 1.54 1.51
C ILE A 207 -30.91 0.64 2.10
N SER A 208 -30.56 -0.62 2.26
CA SER A 208 -31.32 -1.61 3.02
C SER A 208 -30.65 -1.96 4.35
N PHE A 209 -31.30 -2.77 5.15
CA PHE A 209 -30.78 -3.24 6.44
C PHE A 209 -30.84 -4.77 6.48
N PRO A 210 -29.90 -5.46 7.19
CA PRO A 210 -29.96 -6.91 7.35
C PRO A 210 -31.27 -7.35 8.03
N ASP A 211 -31.97 -8.32 7.46
CA ASP A 211 -33.15 -8.94 8.06
C ASP A 211 -32.84 -9.70 9.36
N THR A 212 -31.60 -10.06 9.55
CA THR A 212 -31.06 -10.75 10.72
C THR A 212 -30.61 -9.81 11.84
N LEU A 213 -30.71 -8.49 11.68
CA LEU A 213 -30.25 -7.49 12.64
C LEU A 213 -31.09 -7.50 13.92
N ARG A 214 -30.42 -7.51 15.08
CA ARG A 214 -31.06 -7.47 16.41
C ARG A 214 -30.35 -6.46 17.33
N ILE A 215 -30.51 -5.18 17.03
CA ILE A 215 -30.04 -4.07 17.88
C ILE A 215 -31.20 -3.57 18.73
N SER A 216 -31.00 -3.44 20.04
CA SER A 216 -31.99 -2.93 20.99
C SER A 216 -31.52 -1.65 21.70
N LYS A 217 -30.24 -1.57 22.08
CA LYS A 217 -29.67 -0.45 22.83
C LYS A 217 -29.21 0.69 21.92
N TYR A 218 -28.57 0.37 20.81
CA TYR A 218 -27.94 1.34 19.90
C TYR A 218 -28.79 1.62 18.65
N THR A 219 -30.11 1.68 18.80
CA THR A 219 -31.08 1.95 17.70
C THR A 219 -30.83 3.29 17.02
N ASN A 220 -30.31 4.28 17.74
CA ASN A 220 -29.94 5.59 17.21
C ASN A 220 -28.95 5.52 16.05
N VAL A 221 -28.12 4.48 15.96
CA VAL A 221 -27.23 4.25 14.81
C VAL A 221 -28.03 3.86 13.57
N VAL A 222 -29.01 2.97 13.73
CA VAL A 222 -29.92 2.57 12.64
C VAL A 222 -30.75 3.76 12.17
N ASP A 223 -31.25 4.56 13.11
CA ASP A 223 -32.08 5.75 12.81
C ASP A 223 -31.27 6.82 12.08
N TRP A 224 -29.97 6.97 12.43
CA TRP A 224 -29.06 7.88 11.71
C TRP A 224 -28.92 7.52 10.24
N TYR A 225 -28.82 6.23 9.89
CA TYR A 225 -28.75 5.77 8.49
C TYR A 225 -30.09 5.93 7.75
N LYS A 226 -31.22 5.91 8.45
CA LYS A 226 -32.56 6.14 7.86
C LYS A 226 -32.81 7.61 7.55
N ASP A 227 -32.16 8.53 8.27
CA ASP A 227 -32.36 9.97 8.11
C ASP A 227 -31.76 10.46 6.78
N VAL A 228 -32.63 10.98 5.92
CA VAL A 228 -32.26 11.54 4.60
C VAL A 228 -31.24 12.67 4.67
N ASN A 229 -31.22 13.41 5.79
CA ASN A 229 -30.25 14.48 5.99
C ASN A 229 -28.81 13.97 6.14
N ASN A 230 -28.59 12.68 6.41
CA ASN A 230 -27.28 12.07 6.56
C ASN A 230 -26.77 11.41 5.27
N ARG A 231 -27.48 11.55 4.16
CA ARG A 231 -27.12 11.02 2.82
C ARG A 231 -25.99 11.82 2.18
N ASP A 232 -24.84 11.82 2.82
CA ASP A 232 -23.62 12.54 2.40
C ASP A 232 -22.39 11.81 2.91
N TYR A 233 -21.45 11.50 2.01
CA TYR A 233 -20.20 10.79 2.34
C TYR A 233 -19.28 11.53 3.32
N SER A 234 -19.45 12.83 3.48
CA SER A 234 -18.71 13.63 4.48
C SER A 234 -19.27 13.50 5.90
N LYS A 235 -20.48 12.96 6.07
CA LYS A 235 -21.14 12.81 7.36
C LYS A 235 -20.78 11.50 8.05
N SER A 236 -20.67 11.58 9.36
CA SER A 236 -20.43 10.45 10.25
C SER A 236 -21.12 10.65 11.58
N LEU A 237 -21.35 9.57 12.32
CA LEU A 237 -21.91 9.54 13.65
C LEU A 237 -20.91 8.92 14.62
N THR A 238 -20.62 9.59 15.72
CA THR A 238 -19.85 9.00 16.83
C THR A 238 -20.79 8.65 17.97
N VAL A 239 -20.75 7.40 18.41
CA VAL A 239 -21.54 6.87 19.52
C VAL A 239 -20.61 6.19 20.52
N LEU A 240 -20.91 6.33 21.81
CA LEU A 240 -20.22 5.59 22.86
C LEU A 240 -20.82 4.18 22.93
N VAL A 241 -20.14 3.18 22.35
CA VAL A 241 -20.55 1.78 22.37
C VAL A 241 -19.70 1.03 23.38
N ALA A 242 -20.33 0.42 24.38
CA ALA A 242 -19.65 -0.30 25.46
C ALA A 242 -18.47 0.49 26.08
N GLY A 243 -18.64 1.80 26.23
CA GLY A 243 -17.62 2.69 26.78
C GLY A 243 -16.49 3.07 25.80
N VAL A 244 -16.61 2.77 24.50
CA VAL A 244 -15.63 3.12 23.48
C VAL A 244 -16.25 4.03 22.42
N GLU A 245 -15.60 5.16 22.13
CA GLU A 245 -16.00 6.03 21.00
C GLU A 245 -15.95 5.24 19.69
N THR A 246 -17.11 5.03 19.09
CA THR A 246 -17.27 4.27 17.85
C THR A 246 -17.77 5.18 16.74
N LEU A 247 -17.05 5.20 15.64
CA LEU A 247 -17.36 5.99 14.45
C LEU A 247 -18.13 5.14 13.43
N PHE A 248 -19.31 5.61 13.06
CA PHE A 248 -20.15 5.07 12.00
C PHE A 248 -20.21 6.06 10.83
N GLY A 249 -20.35 5.54 9.60
CA GLY A 249 -20.44 6.34 8.38
C GLY A 249 -20.50 5.47 7.14
N TRP A 250 -20.17 6.04 6.00
CA TRP A 250 -20.26 5.39 4.69
C TRP A 250 -19.02 4.53 4.35
N GLY A 251 -18.33 4.02 5.37
CA GLY A 251 -17.14 3.16 5.30
C GLY A 251 -17.21 1.98 6.27
N GLY A 252 -16.09 1.57 6.84
CA GLY A 252 -16.03 0.56 7.90
C GLY A 252 -16.28 1.15 9.29
N ILE A 253 -16.65 0.30 10.26
CA ILE A 253 -16.71 0.67 11.66
C ILE A 253 -15.30 0.85 12.23
N HIS A 254 -15.10 1.87 13.06
CA HIS A 254 -13.83 2.12 13.73
C HIS A 254 -14.06 2.58 15.17
N SER A 255 -13.50 1.82 16.11
CA SER A 255 -13.48 2.20 17.53
C SER A 255 -12.20 1.70 18.18
N ALA A 256 -11.67 2.45 19.15
CA ALA A 256 -10.54 1.98 19.95
C ALA A 256 -10.42 2.78 21.25
N ARG A 257 -10.08 2.10 22.33
CA ARG A 257 -9.56 2.74 23.53
C ARG A 257 -8.21 3.37 23.22
N LYS A 258 -8.08 4.68 23.39
CA LYS A 258 -6.85 5.42 23.08
C LYS A 258 -5.84 5.27 24.21
N LYS A 259 -4.54 5.12 23.87
CA LYS A 259 -3.43 4.95 24.83
C LYS A 259 -3.72 3.84 25.85
N TYR A 260 -4.20 2.71 25.35
CA TYR A 260 -4.60 1.58 26.17
C TYR A 260 -3.47 0.55 26.24
N VAL A 261 -2.92 0.34 27.42
CA VAL A 261 -1.83 -0.60 27.70
C VAL A 261 -2.22 -1.46 28.89
N THR A 262 -2.37 -2.76 28.68
CA THR A 262 -2.72 -3.66 29.77
C THR A 262 -2.38 -5.12 29.45
N GLU A 263 -2.37 -5.95 30.50
CA GLU A 263 -2.27 -7.40 30.45
C GLU A 263 -3.62 -8.04 30.80
N GLY A 264 -3.83 -9.27 30.41
CA GLY A 264 -5.05 -10.02 30.66
C GLY A 264 -5.31 -11.06 29.59
N TYR A 265 -6.50 -11.63 29.58
CA TYR A 265 -6.94 -12.52 28.52
C TYR A 265 -7.78 -11.77 27.51
N PHE A 266 -7.34 -11.78 26.25
CA PHE A 266 -7.99 -11.10 25.13
C PHE A 266 -8.36 -12.08 24.04
N ILE A 267 -9.52 -11.86 23.43
CA ILE A 267 -9.95 -12.54 22.22
C ILE A 267 -10.15 -11.50 21.12
N ASN A 268 -9.48 -11.68 20.01
CA ASN A 268 -9.79 -10.97 18.75
C ASN A 268 -10.64 -11.88 17.88
N MET A 269 -11.77 -11.36 17.44
CA MET A 269 -12.74 -12.04 16.60
C MET A 269 -12.83 -11.31 15.27
N ASP A 270 -12.39 -11.95 14.19
CA ASP A 270 -12.44 -11.37 12.85
C ASP A 270 -13.43 -12.16 11.98
N VAL A 271 -14.32 -11.45 11.26
CA VAL A 271 -15.24 -12.11 10.31
C VAL A 271 -14.47 -12.64 9.12
N ARG A 272 -14.57 -13.94 8.90
CA ARG A 272 -13.91 -14.60 7.77
C ARG A 272 -14.36 -14.01 6.43
N SER A 273 -13.45 -13.31 5.74
CA SER A 273 -13.72 -12.70 4.43
C SER A 273 -14.99 -11.81 4.43
N LEU A 274 -15.11 -10.87 5.37
CA LEU A 274 -16.33 -10.08 5.63
C LEU A 274 -17.06 -9.63 4.36
N TYR A 275 -16.42 -8.86 3.48
CA TYR A 275 -17.09 -8.32 2.30
C TYR A 275 -17.59 -9.38 1.33
N PRO A 276 -16.81 -10.39 0.90
CA PRO A 276 -17.31 -11.50 0.11
C PRO A 276 -18.46 -12.27 0.78
N SER A 277 -18.37 -12.50 2.10
CA SER A 277 -19.41 -13.22 2.85
C SER A 277 -20.72 -12.42 2.89
N LEU A 278 -20.67 -11.11 3.12
CA LEU A 278 -21.83 -10.23 3.04
C LEU A 278 -22.45 -10.20 1.63
N MET A 279 -21.60 -10.09 0.60
CA MET A 279 -22.05 -10.08 -0.80
C MET A 279 -22.84 -11.36 -1.14
N ILE A 280 -22.36 -12.51 -0.68
CA ILE A 280 -23.01 -13.82 -0.92
C ILE A 280 -24.26 -13.97 -0.06
N ARG A 281 -24.15 -13.76 1.25
CA ARG A 281 -25.21 -14.05 2.20
C ARG A 281 -26.44 -13.16 2.02
N TYR A 282 -26.22 -11.88 1.70
CA TYR A 282 -27.29 -10.88 1.58
C TYR A 282 -27.51 -10.42 0.13
N ASN A 283 -26.96 -11.13 -0.85
CA ASN A 283 -27.08 -10.82 -2.28
C ASN A 283 -26.70 -9.37 -2.63
N LEU A 284 -25.57 -8.90 -2.07
CA LEU A 284 -25.07 -7.53 -2.25
C LEU A 284 -24.01 -7.44 -3.38
N HIS A 285 -24.12 -8.27 -4.39
CA HIS A 285 -23.28 -8.21 -5.58
C HIS A 285 -23.56 -6.93 -6.38
N SER A 286 -22.54 -6.45 -7.12
CA SER A 286 -22.81 -5.39 -8.10
C SER A 286 -23.94 -5.81 -9.04
N ARG A 287 -24.94 -4.95 -9.19
CA ARG A 287 -26.06 -5.13 -10.16
C ARG A 287 -25.60 -5.07 -11.62
N ASN A 288 -24.31 -4.84 -11.84
CA ASN A 288 -23.66 -4.84 -13.15
C ASN A 288 -23.08 -6.21 -13.51
N ILE A 289 -23.05 -7.16 -12.58
CA ILE A 289 -22.64 -8.54 -12.83
C ILE A 289 -23.83 -9.29 -13.45
N LYS A 290 -23.57 -9.94 -14.59
CA LYS A 290 -24.61 -10.67 -15.31
C LYS A 290 -25.03 -11.96 -14.59
N ASP A 291 -24.04 -12.68 -14.04
CA ASP A 291 -24.22 -13.93 -13.32
C ASP A 291 -23.49 -13.89 -11.96
N PRO A 292 -24.21 -13.58 -10.86
CA PRO A 292 -23.64 -13.60 -9.51
C PRO A 292 -23.14 -14.98 -9.06
N GLN A 293 -23.67 -16.08 -9.62
CA GLN A 293 -23.25 -17.44 -9.27
C GLN A 293 -21.75 -17.64 -9.51
N LYS A 294 -21.22 -17.02 -10.56
CA LYS A 294 -19.78 -17.07 -10.86
C LYS A 294 -18.91 -16.54 -9.71
N PHE A 295 -19.33 -15.47 -9.03
CA PHE A 295 -18.63 -14.96 -7.85
C PHE A 295 -18.66 -15.94 -6.68
N ILE A 296 -19.82 -16.58 -6.47
CA ILE A 296 -20.03 -17.59 -5.42
C ILE A 296 -19.15 -18.81 -5.69
N ASP A 297 -19.09 -19.30 -6.91
CA ASP A 297 -18.26 -20.44 -7.31
C ASP A 297 -16.77 -20.14 -7.09
N ILE A 298 -16.32 -18.93 -7.45
CA ILE A 298 -14.95 -18.46 -7.20
C ILE A 298 -14.64 -18.43 -5.69
N TYR A 299 -15.59 -17.99 -4.87
CA TYR A 299 -15.43 -17.98 -3.40
C TYR A 299 -15.25 -19.42 -2.86
N HIS A 300 -16.09 -20.35 -3.24
CA HIS A 300 -15.98 -21.75 -2.80
C HIS A 300 -14.70 -22.40 -3.31
N GLN A 301 -14.31 -22.14 -4.56
CA GLN A 301 -13.05 -22.63 -5.10
C GLN A 301 -11.85 -22.11 -4.32
N ARG A 302 -11.87 -20.82 -3.91
CA ARG A 302 -10.81 -20.25 -3.05
C ARG A 302 -10.75 -20.95 -1.70
N ILE A 303 -11.90 -21.18 -1.03
CA ILE A 303 -11.94 -21.89 0.27
C ILE A 303 -11.31 -23.27 0.13
N LYS A 304 -11.66 -24.01 -0.90
CA LYS A 304 -11.06 -25.32 -1.21
C LYS A 304 -9.55 -25.22 -1.38
N TYR A 305 -9.07 -24.32 -2.23
CA TYR A 305 -7.64 -24.13 -2.46
C TYR A 305 -6.87 -23.65 -1.20
N LYS A 306 -7.50 -22.85 -0.33
CA LYS A 306 -6.92 -22.44 0.97
C LYS A 306 -6.71 -23.67 1.87
N ALA A 307 -7.71 -24.55 1.95
CA ALA A 307 -7.64 -25.78 2.75
C ALA A 307 -6.56 -26.76 2.23
N GLU A 308 -6.42 -26.85 0.91
CA GLU A 308 -5.41 -27.68 0.22
C GLU A 308 -4.00 -27.03 0.21
N LYS A 309 -3.82 -25.84 0.79
CA LYS A 309 -2.57 -25.03 0.69
C LYS A 309 -2.12 -24.80 -0.75
N ASN A 310 -3.05 -24.79 -1.71
CA ASN A 310 -2.79 -24.58 -3.11
C ASN A 310 -2.49 -23.08 -3.39
N PRO A 311 -1.36 -22.72 -4.03
CA PRO A 311 -1.00 -21.33 -4.34
C PRO A 311 -2.03 -20.62 -5.23
N LEU A 312 -2.84 -21.34 -6.00
CA LEU A 312 -3.92 -20.78 -6.82
C LEU A 312 -5.03 -20.10 -5.99
N GLN A 313 -5.03 -20.25 -4.67
CA GLN A 313 -5.92 -19.48 -3.79
C GLN A 313 -5.62 -17.96 -3.82
N ALA A 314 -4.36 -17.56 -4.09
CA ALA A 314 -3.96 -16.16 -4.08
C ALA A 314 -4.61 -15.32 -5.20
N PRO A 315 -4.60 -15.73 -6.48
CA PRO A 315 -5.35 -15.05 -7.54
C PRO A 315 -6.83 -14.88 -7.20
N LEU A 316 -7.48 -15.92 -6.67
CA LEU A 316 -8.90 -15.87 -6.31
C LEU A 316 -9.16 -14.92 -5.13
N LYS A 317 -8.28 -14.90 -4.12
CA LYS A 317 -8.36 -13.93 -3.02
C LYS A 317 -8.31 -12.49 -3.54
N TRP A 318 -7.47 -12.22 -4.53
CA TRP A 318 -7.34 -10.91 -5.12
C TRP A 318 -8.59 -10.48 -5.88
N LEU A 319 -9.18 -11.39 -6.65
CA LEU A 319 -10.43 -11.14 -7.36
C LEU A 319 -11.56 -10.80 -6.38
N LEU A 320 -11.76 -11.62 -5.36
CA LEU A 320 -12.86 -11.46 -4.39
C LEU A 320 -12.73 -10.15 -3.59
N ASN A 321 -11.54 -9.87 -3.05
CA ASN A 321 -11.30 -8.63 -2.30
C ASN A 321 -11.32 -7.39 -3.22
N GLY A 322 -10.80 -7.52 -4.44
CA GLY A 322 -10.80 -6.44 -5.42
C GLY A 322 -12.20 -6.04 -5.87
N THR A 323 -13.14 -7.00 -5.93
CA THR A 323 -14.51 -6.75 -6.38
C THR A 323 -15.21 -5.70 -5.51
N TYR A 324 -15.10 -5.78 -4.18
CA TYR A 324 -15.67 -4.75 -3.29
C TYR A 324 -15.08 -3.36 -3.56
N GLY A 325 -13.74 -3.25 -3.65
CA GLY A 325 -13.07 -1.98 -3.94
C GLY A 325 -13.53 -1.33 -5.25
N CYS A 326 -13.90 -2.14 -6.24
CA CYS A 326 -14.39 -1.68 -7.55
C CYS A 326 -15.78 -1.05 -7.50
N LEU A 327 -16.60 -1.40 -6.50
CA LEU A 327 -17.98 -0.88 -6.39
C LEU A 327 -18.04 0.64 -6.21
N LYS A 328 -16.99 1.25 -5.66
CA LYS A 328 -16.86 2.72 -5.49
C LYS A 328 -15.98 3.39 -6.57
N ASP A 329 -15.37 2.63 -7.48
CA ASP A 329 -14.55 3.19 -8.56
C ASP A 329 -15.40 3.56 -9.77
N LYS A 330 -15.61 4.87 -9.96
CA LYS A 330 -16.40 5.44 -11.09
C LYS A 330 -15.93 5.03 -12.48
N ASN A 331 -14.69 4.56 -12.63
CA ASN A 331 -14.13 4.13 -13.91
C ASN A 331 -14.24 2.61 -14.15
N ASN A 332 -14.74 1.85 -13.16
CA ASN A 332 -14.85 0.40 -13.24
C ASN A 332 -16.25 -0.05 -13.71
N GLN A 333 -16.32 -1.16 -14.46
CA GLN A 333 -17.58 -1.74 -14.89
C GLN A 333 -18.41 -2.31 -13.73
N LEU A 334 -17.77 -2.65 -12.60
CA LEU A 334 -18.42 -3.08 -11.37
C LEU A 334 -19.01 -1.93 -10.53
N TYR A 335 -18.82 -0.67 -10.93
CA TYR A 335 -19.26 0.49 -10.16
C TYR A 335 -20.74 0.41 -9.78
N ASP A 336 -21.00 0.27 -8.48
CA ASP A 336 -22.34 0.20 -7.89
C ASP A 336 -22.31 0.73 -6.46
N PRO A 337 -22.38 2.05 -6.26
CA PRO A 337 -22.20 2.67 -4.96
C PRO A 337 -23.29 2.29 -3.95
N LEU A 338 -24.51 1.96 -4.37
CA LEU A 338 -25.54 1.44 -3.48
C LEU A 338 -25.12 0.11 -2.85
N MET A 339 -24.65 -0.85 -3.66
CA MET A 339 -24.18 -2.13 -3.14
C MET A 339 -22.96 -1.96 -2.24
N ALA A 340 -22.03 -1.05 -2.60
CA ALA A 340 -20.90 -0.73 -1.74
C ALA A 340 -21.32 -0.16 -0.38
N ASN A 341 -22.32 0.73 -0.36
CA ASN A 341 -22.84 1.31 0.88
C ASN A 341 -23.57 0.24 1.71
N ASN A 342 -24.41 -0.58 1.10
CA ASN A 342 -25.08 -1.70 1.78
C ASN A 342 -24.06 -2.64 2.44
N ILE A 343 -23.02 -3.05 1.74
CA ILE A 343 -21.98 -3.93 2.29
C ILE A 343 -21.33 -3.29 3.53
N CYS A 344 -20.96 -2.00 3.45
CA CYS A 344 -20.39 -1.27 4.58
C CYS A 344 -21.34 -1.22 5.78
N ILE A 345 -22.59 -0.84 5.54
CA ILE A 345 -23.59 -0.64 6.60
C ILE A 345 -23.98 -1.99 7.22
N PHE A 346 -24.18 -3.03 6.44
CA PHE A 346 -24.44 -4.38 6.93
C PHE A 346 -23.30 -4.84 7.84
N GLY A 347 -22.03 -4.69 7.41
CA GLY A 347 -20.88 -5.03 8.23
C GLY A 347 -20.84 -4.27 9.56
N GLN A 348 -21.04 -2.94 9.52
CA GLN A 348 -21.06 -2.10 10.72
C GLN A 348 -22.19 -2.49 11.70
N LEU A 349 -23.40 -2.65 11.20
CA LEU A 349 -24.56 -2.94 12.03
C LEU A 349 -24.55 -4.37 12.60
N LEU A 350 -24.08 -5.35 11.85
CA LEU A 350 -23.94 -6.71 12.36
C LEU A 350 -22.83 -6.85 13.40
N LEU A 351 -21.73 -6.10 13.26
CA LEU A 351 -20.72 -6.02 14.30
C LEU A 351 -21.22 -5.25 15.53
N LEU A 352 -21.98 -4.18 15.35
CA LEU A 352 -22.62 -3.46 16.46
C LEU A 352 -23.61 -4.33 17.24
N ASP A 353 -24.41 -5.14 16.54
CA ASP A 353 -25.30 -6.17 17.12
C ASP A 353 -24.50 -7.15 18.02
N LEU A 354 -23.36 -7.63 17.54
CA LEU A 354 -22.48 -8.50 18.32
C LEU A 354 -21.85 -7.75 19.51
N MET A 355 -21.37 -6.51 19.31
CA MET A 355 -20.82 -5.69 20.41
C MET A 355 -21.84 -5.45 21.52
N GLU A 356 -23.12 -5.19 21.18
CA GLU A 356 -24.20 -5.02 22.14
C GLU A 356 -24.41 -6.27 23.01
N LYS A 357 -24.30 -7.48 22.43
CA LYS A 357 -24.42 -8.76 23.14
C LYS A 357 -23.21 -9.08 24.01
N LEU A 358 -22.02 -8.69 23.55
CA LEU A 358 -20.75 -8.93 24.26
C LEU A 358 -20.57 -7.94 25.43
N GLU A 359 -21.15 -6.74 25.37
CA GLU A 359 -20.96 -5.68 26.36
C GLU A 359 -21.20 -6.09 27.82
N PRO A 360 -22.21 -6.93 28.18
CA PRO A 360 -22.41 -7.39 29.55
C PRO A 360 -21.34 -8.38 30.05
N HIS A 361 -20.61 -8.99 29.15
CA HIS A 361 -19.71 -10.13 29.43
C HIS A 361 -18.22 -9.81 29.25
N ALA A 362 -17.89 -8.74 28.52
CA ALA A 362 -16.53 -8.42 28.13
C ALA A 362 -16.27 -6.92 28.09
N GLU A 363 -15.03 -6.53 28.29
CA GLU A 363 -14.55 -5.18 28.00
C GLU A 363 -14.24 -5.08 26.49
N ILE A 364 -14.99 -4.26 25.77
CA ILE A 364 -14.68 -3.96 24.36
C ILE A 364 -13.45 -3.06 24.30
N ILE A 365 -12.43 -3.46 23.53
CA ILE A 365 -11.17 -2.73 23.38
C ILE A 365 -11.14 -1.93 22.08
N GLN A 366 -11.47 -2.61 20.97
CA GLN A 366 -11.56 -1.97 19.65
C GLN A 366 -12.48 -2.75 18.71
N SER A 367 -12.98 -2.05 17.69
CA SER A 367 -13.55 -2.64 16.49
C SER A 367 -12.94 -2.00 15.26
N ASN A 368 -12.58 -2.78 14.26
CA ASN A 368 -11.87 -2.30 13.09
C ASN A 368 -12.32 -3.04 11.84
N THR A 369 -13.30 -2.47 11.15
CA THR A 369 -13.87 -2.93 9.88
C THR A 369 -14.50 -4.31 9.91
N ASP A 370 -13.75 -5.36 10.25
CA ASP A 370 -14.13 -6.78 10.16
C ASP A 370 -13.95 -7.54 11.47
N GLY A 371 -13.45 -6.88 12.52
CA GLY A 371 -13.15 -7.55 13.79
C GLY A 371 -13.47 -6.75 15.04
N ILE A 372 -13.56 -7.47 16.14
CA ILE A 372 -13.76 -6.94 17.49
C ILE A 372 -12.71 -7.56 18.41
N LEU A 373 -11.98 -6.73 19.15
CA LEU A 373 -11.07 -7.17 20.23
C LEU A 373 -11.72 -6.93 21.57
N ILE A 374 -11.83 -7.96 22.38
CA ILE A 374 -12.39 -7.92 23.73
C ILE A 374 -11.37 -8.40 24.77
N ARG A 375 -11.57 -7.95 26.03
CA ARG A 375 -10.82 -8.40 27.19
C ARG A 375 -11.77 -9.04 28.20
N MET A 376 -11.31 -10.14 28.81
CA MET A 376 -11.99 -10.77 29.92
C MET A 376 -11.99 -9.84 31.14
N PRO A 377 -13.13 -9.65 31.85
CA PRO A 377 -13.16 -8.96 33.12
C PRO A 377 -12.34 -9.67 34.21
N ASP A 378 -11.70 -8.90 35.07
CA ASP A 378 -10.86 -9.47 36.13
C ASP A 378 -11.64 -10.41 37.07
N GLY A 379 -10.99 -11.45 37.55
CA GLY A 379 -11.56 -12.41 38.49
C GLY A 379 -12.51 -13.45 37.88
N LYS A 380 -12.58 -13.55 36.55
CA LYS A 380 -13.33 -14.60 35.86
C LYS A 380 -12.44 -15.81 35.60
N ASP A 381 -13.07 -16.99 35.50
CA ASP A 381 -12.47 -18.21 35.00
C ASP A 381 -12.37 -18.16 33.47
N GLU A 382 -11.17 -18.39 32.93
CA GLU A 382 -10.91 -18.22 31.47
C GLU A 382 -11.76 -19.17 30.63
N ASP A 383 -11.85 -20.46 31.01
CA ASP A 383 -12.56 -21.48 30.22
C ASP A 383 -14.06 -21.17 30.19
N LYS A 384 -14.67 -20.89 31.35
CA LYS A 384 -16.10 -20.55 31.44
C LYS A 384 -16.44 -19.24 30.75
N TRP A 385 -15.53 -18.28 30.81
CA TRP A 385 -15.72 -17.03 30.10
C TRP A 385 -15.65 -17.25 28.59
N PHE A 386 -14.67 -18.03 28.13
CA PHE A 386 -14.55 -18.38 26.71
C PHE A 386 -15.82 -19.10 26.20
N GLU A 387 -16.32 -20.10 26.93
CA GLU A 387 -17.59 -20.80 26.60
C GLU A 387 -18.75 -19.78 26.44
N THR A 388 -18.86 -18.83 27.37
CA THR A 388 -19.92 -17.77 27.29
C THR A 388 -19.78 -16.91 26.03
N ILE A 389 -18.54 -16.53 25.68
CA ILE A 389 -18.30 -15.72 24.46
C ILE A 389 -18.57 -16.55 23.21
N ASP A 390 -18.13 -17.81 23.18
CA ASP A 390 -18.34 -18.73 22.06
C ASP A 390 -19.83 -18.97 21.81
N ASP A 391 -20.65 -19.19 22.84
CA ASP A 391 -22.10 -19.34 22.74
C ASP A 391 -22.78 -18.09 22.12
N ILE A 392 -22.36 -16.88 22.56
CA ILE A 392 -22.86 -15.61 22.01
C ILE A 392 -22.50 -15.48 20.53
N VAL A 393 -21.24 -15.77 20.20
CA VAL A 393 -20.75 -15.70 18.82
C VAL A 393 -21.43 -16.76 17.95
N TYR A 394 -21.58 -17.98 18.44
CA TYR A 394 -22.26 -19.05 17.73
C TYR A 394 -23.71 -18.70 17.39
N GLU A 395 -24.51 -18.14 18.34
CA GLU A 395 -25.86 -17.62 18.04
C GLU A 395 -25.84 -16.60 16.91
N TRP A 396 -24.90 -15.65 17.01
CA TRP A 396 -24.76 -14.60 16.01
C TRP A 396 -24.37 -15.17 14.63
N GLU A 397 -23.46 -16.15 14.57
CA GLU A 397 -23.06 -16.83 13.34
C GLU A 397 -24.24 -17.59 12.70
N GLN A 398 -24.98 -18.36 13.49
CA GLN A 398 -26.14 -19.12 12.99
C GLN A 398 -27.20 -18.19 12.42
N ARG A 399 -27.43 -17.07 13.05
CA ARG A 399 -28.43 -16.08 12.66
C ARG A 399 -27.99 -15.28 11.43
N THR A 400 -26.76 -14.82 11.40
CA THR A 400 -26.25 -13.94 10.33
C THR A 400 -25.74 -14.70 9.11
N GLY A 401 -25.33 -15.96 9.28
CA GLY A 401 -24.67 -16.79 8.29
C GLY A 401 -23.23 -16.34 7.99
N LEU A 402 -22.64 -15.52 8.87
CA LEU A 402 -21.22 -15.15 8.84
C LEU A 402 -20.43 -16.06 9.78
N ASN A 403 -19.12 -16.16 9.59
CA ASN A 403 -18.25 -16.98 10.46
C ASN A 403 -17.13 -16.13 11.04
N MET A 404 -16.81 -16.36 12.32
CA MET A 404 -15.71 -15.72 13.01
C MET A 404 -14.45 -16.59 13.02
N GLU A 405 -13.29 -15.96 13.03
CA GLU A 405 -11.99 -16.56 13.35
C GLU A 405 -11.49 -15.92 14.64
N PHE A 406 -10.96 -16.73 15.57
CA PHE A 406 -10.50 -16.28 16.87
C PHE A 406 -8.98 -16.29 16.94
N ASP A 407 -8.41 -15.23 17.54
CA ASP A 407 -7.02 -15.15 17.96
C ASP A 407 -6.97 -14.75 19.43
N GLU A 408 -6.07 -15.36 20.22
CA GLU A 408 -5.92 -15.10 21.65
C GLU A 408 -4.66 -14.30 21.93
N TYR A 409 -4.77 -13.33 22.86
CA TYR A 409 -3.64 -12.52 23.28
C TYR A 409 -3.59 -12.34 24.79
N ARG A 410 -2.41 -11.97 25.33
CA ARG A 410 -2.16 -11.76 26.74
C ARG A 410 -1.76 -10.33 27.09
N ARG A 411 -1.30 -9.56 26.09
CA ARG A 411 -0.92 -8.15 26.30
C ARG A 411 -1.32 -7.31 25.08
N ILE A 412 -1.66 -6.07 25.37
CA ILE A 412 -1.93 -5.06 24.33
C ILE A 412 -1.21 -3.76 24.63
N PHE A 413 -0.67 -3.15 23.59
CA PHE A 413 -0.11 -1.81 23.57
C PHE A 413 -0.78 -1.05 22.42
N GLN A 414 -1.74 -0.19 22.73
CA GLN A 414 -2.58 0.46 21.73
C GLN A 414 -2.55 1.97 21.87
N LYS A 415 -2.08 2.65 20.83
CA LYS A 415 -2.21 4.11 20.70
C LYS A 415 -3.62 4.49 20.22
N ASP A 416 -4.06 3.85 19.15
CA ASP A 416 -5.34 4.04 18.47
C ASP A 416 -5.66 2.80 17.60
N VAL A 417 -6.81 2.80 16.90
CA VAL A 417 -7.28 1.70 16.05
C VAL A 417 -6.31 1.30 14.93
N ASN A 418 -5.43 2.19 14.53
CA ASN A 418 -4.47 1.97 13.44
C ASN A 418 -3.03 1.75 13.92
N ASN A 419 -2.76 1.90 15.22
CA ASN A 419 -1.42 1.77 15.78
C ASN A 419 -1.48 0.97 17.09
N TYR A 420 -1.21 -0.33 17.01
CA TYR A 420 -1.20 -1.22 18.16
C TYR A 420 -0.26 -2.41 18.00
N VAL A 421 0.10 -3.03 19.10
CA VAL A 421 0.81 -4.30 19.21
C VAL A 421 0.02 -5.20 20.18
N VAL A 422 -0.23 -6.44 19.78
CA VAL A 422 -0.81 -7.49 20.63
C VAL A 422 0.15 -8.65 20.73
N VAL A 423 0.24 -9.27 21.91
CA VAL A 423 1.19 -10.36 22.20
C VAL A 423 0.41 -11.56 22.73
N ASP A 424 0.65 -12.73 22.14
CA ASP A 424 0.05 -14.00 22.58
C ASP A 424 0.75 -14.64 23.81
N GLY A 425 0.24 -15.79 24.25
CA GLY A 425 0.79 -16.52 25.39
C GLY A 425 2.21 -17.06 25.16
N ASP A 426 2.62 -17.27 23.93
CA ASP A 426 3.96 -17.75 23.55
C ASP A 426 4.97 -16.59 23.34
N GLY A 427 4.54 -15.35 23.50
CA GLY A 427 5.37 -14.16 23.28
C GLY A 427 5.48 -13.76 21.81
N ARG A 428 4.75 -14.42 20.90
CA ARG A 428 4.63 -13.97 19.51
C ARG A 428 3.72 -12.73 19.45
N TYR A 429 3.95 -11.86 18.50
CA TYR A 429 3.18 -10.62 18.40
C TYR A 429 2.63 -10.36 17.01
N LYS A 430 1.52 -9.66 16.95
CA LYS A 430 1.00 -8.99 15.76
C LYS A 430 1.03 -7.48 15.99
N SER A 431 1.33 -6.72 14.94
CA SER A 431 1.39 -5.26 15.02
C SER A 431 0.75 -4.60 13.80
N LYS A 432 0.13 -3.46 14.01
CA LYS A 432 -0.46 -2.61 12.97
C LYS A 432 -0.02 -1.16 13.18
N GLY A 433 0.22 -0.46 12.09
CA GLY A 433 0.55 0.96 12.08
C GLY A 433 2.01 1.27 11.80
N SER A 434 2.26 2.47 11.27
CA SER A 434 3.55 2.90 10.74
C SER A 434 4.69 2.88 11.76
N TYR A 435 4.38 3.01 13.06
CA TYR A 435 5.38 3.07 14.13
C TYR A 435 5.82 1.69 14.63
N VAL A 436 5.03 0.65 14.38
CA VAL A 436 5.25 -0.67 14.97
C VAL A 436 5.14 -1.82 13.97
N LYS A 437 4.68 -1.57 12.74
CA LYS A 437 4.58 -2.60 11.71
C LYS A 437 5.95 -3.18 11.39
N LYS A 438 5.98 -4.46 11.06
CA LYS A 438 7.16 -5.07 10.44
C LYS A 438 7.36 -4.42 9.06
N GLN A 439 8.46 -3.71 8.91
CA GLN A 439 8.82 -3.06 7.65
C GLN A 439 9.41 -4.08 6.67
N ASN A 440 9.16 -3.87 5.38
CA ASN A 440 9.81 -4.59 4.29
C ASN A 440 10.85 -3.69 3.60
N THR A 441 11.62 -4.25 2.69
CA THR A 441 12.69 -3.53 1.99
C THR A 441 12.21 -2.34 1.15
N LEU A 442 10.92 -2.26 0.81
CA LEU A 442 10.35 -1.16 0.03
C LEU A 442 9.72 -0.04 0.87
N ASP A 443 9.74 -0.16 2.20
CA ASP A 443 9.27 0.87 3.13
C ASP A 443 10.17 1.03 4.37
N TYR A 444 11.46 0.73 4.19
CA TYR A 444 12.46 0.63 5.25
C TYR A 444 12.96 2.00 5.70
N ASP A 445 12.07 2.77 6.39
CA ASP A 445 12.30 4.14 6.87
C ASP A 445 12.37 4.18 8.39
N LEU A 446 13.48 4.62 8.97
CA LEU A 446 13.77 4.62 10.41
C LEU A 446 13.54 3.25 11.09
N PRO A 447 14.02 2.13 10.51
CA PRO A 447 13.68 0.79 11.00
C PRO A 447 14.16 0.54 12.43
N ILE A 448 15.27 1.14 12.86
CA ILE A 448 15.77 1.00 14.23
C ILE A 448 14.79 1.53 15.27
N VAL A 449 14.06 2.62 14.96
CA VAL A 449 13.06 3.20 15.87
C VAL A 449 11.89 2.25 16.05
N ASN A 450 11.34 1.71 14.96
CA ASN A 450 10.27 0.72 15.02
C ASN A 450 10.70 -0.54 15.77
N LYS A 451 11.92 -1.04 15.49
CA LYS A 451 12.48 -2.21 16.15
C LYS A 451 12.63 -1.98 17.66
N ALA A 452 13.20 -0.85 18.07
CA ALA A 452 13.40 -0.54 19.49
C ALA A 452 12.08 -0.42 20.25
N MET A 453 11.06 0.19 19.65
CA MET A 453 9.71 0.27 20.23
C MET A 453 9.09 -1.12 20.42
N VAL A 454 9.14 -1.96 19.39
CA VAL A 454 8.55 -3.31 19.43
C VAL A 454 9.32 -4.20 20.42
N ASP A 455 10.65 -4.19 20.41
CA ASP A 455 11.46 -4.95 21.36
C ASP A 455 11.21 -4.52 22.81
N TYR A 456 11.00 -3.22 23.06
CA TYR A 456 10.63 -2.71 24.37
C TYR A 456 9.25 -3.24 24.82
N MET A 457 8.23 -3.10 23.99
CA MET A 457 6.85 -3.51 24.30
C MET A 457 6.70 -5.03 24.44
N THR A 458 7.37 -5.81 23.58
CA THR A 458 7.15 -7.26 23.53
C THR A 458 8.10 -8.05 24.41
N LYS A 459 9.34 -7.56 24.62
CA LYS A 459 10.42 -8.28 25.30
C LYS A 459 10.99 -7.55 26.52
N GLY A 460 10.55 -6.30 26.78
CA GLY A 460 11.10 -5.47 27.86
C GLY A 460 12.55 -5.01 27.62
N ILE A 461 13.06 -5.09 26.39
CA ILE A 461 14.44 -4.67 26.08
C ILE A 461 14.50 -3.14 26.06
N PRO A 462 15.38 -2.51 26.85
CA PRO A 462 15.52 -1.04 26.83
C PRO A 462 15.81 -0.49 25.42
N VAL A 463 15.17 0.61 25.08
CA VAL A 463 15.34 1.29 23.79
C VAL A 463 16.81 1.59 23.51
N GLU A 464 17.53 2.08 24.55
CA GLU A 464 18.95 2.40 24.50
C GLU A 464 19.79 1.18 24.10
N LYS A 465 19.47 0.02 24.66
CA LYS A 465 20.19 -1.23 24.38
C LYS A 465 20.00 -1.63 22.91
N THR A 466 18.76 -1.66 22.42
CA THR A 466 18.49 -2.04 21.02
C THR A 466 19.22 -1.11 20.04
N ILE A 467 19.25 0.20 20.32
CA ILE A 467 19.87 1.19 19.44
C ILE A 467 21.41 1.17 19.57
N ALA A 468 21.95 0.98 20.77
CA ALA A 468 23.41 0.92 21.00
C ALA A 468 24.06 -0.30 20.36
N GLU A 469 23.40 -1.47 20.41
CA GLU A 469 23.92 -2.73 19.87
C GLU A 469 23.81 -2.83 18.33
N CYS A 470 23.03 -1.96 17.69
CA CYS A 470 22.86 -1.99 16.23
C CYS A 470 24.03 -1.29 15.53
N ASN A 471 24.72 -2.03 14.64
CA ASN A 471 25.86 -1.51 13.88
C ASN A 471 25.57 -1.36 12.37
N ASP A 472 24.39 -1.76 11.89
CA ASP A 472 24.00 -1.64 10.49
C ASP A 472 23.51 -0.22 10.20
N LEU A 473 24.20 0.54 9.36
CA LEU A 473 23.85 1.93 9.07
C LEU A 473 22.46 2.06 8.43
N ILE A 474 22.07 1.13 7.57
CA ILE A 474 20.74 1.13 6.93
C ILE A 474 19.58 1.17 7.94
N MET A 475 19.77 0.62 9.15
CA MET A 475 18.76 0.64 10.21
C MET A 475 18.40 2.05 10.69
N PHE A 476 19.29 3.01 10.49
CA PHE A 476 19.15 4.40 10.95
C PHE A 476 18.70 5.36 9.85
N GLN A 477 18.51 4.87 8.62
CA GLN A 477 18.18 5.72 7.48
C GLN A 477 16.81 6.38 7.59
N LYS A 478 16.75 7.67 7.19
CA LYS A 478 15.54 8.42 6.90
C LYS A 478 15.55 8.81 5.43
N ILE A 479 14.55 8.37 4.65
CA ILE A 479 14.43 8.74 3.25
C ILE A 479 13.49 9.93 3.10
N VAL A 480 13.99 10.99 2.47
CA VAL A 480 13.20 12.18 2.15
C VAL A 480 13.26 12.48 0.65
N LYS A 481 12.15 12.97 0.10
CA LYS A 481 12.05 13.35 -1.31
C LYS A 481 11.49 14.76 -1.43
N LEU A 482 12.13 15.56 -2.27
CA LEU A 482 11.66 16.89 -2.63
C LEU A 482 10.38 16.77 -3.47
N SER A 483 9.29 17.39 -3.02
CA SER A 483 8.05 17.42 -3.78
C SER A 483 8.09 18.54 -4.82
N GLY A 484 7.30 18.43 -5.92
CA GLY A 484 7.24 19.42 -6.99
C GLY A 484 6.82 20.83 -6.58
N LYS A 485 6.38 21.03 -5.30
CA LYS A 485 6.10 22.37 -4.75
C LYS A 485 7.36 23.13 -4.34
N PHE A 486 8.50 22.45 -4.23
CA PHE A 486 9.77 23.02 -3.82
C PHE A 486 10.79 22.90 -4.95
N LYS A 487 11.60 23.93 -5.13
CA LYS A 487 12.60 24.00 -6.19
C LYS A 487 13.91 23.35 -5.80
N HIS A 488 14.35 23.60 -4.56
CA HIS A 488 15.66 23.17 -4.06
C HIS A 488 15.57 22.48 -2.71
N ALA A 489 16.44 21.48 -2.53
CA ALA A 489 16.85 21.02 -1.20
C ALA A 489 18.15 21.72 -0.82
N ILE A 490 18.31 22.04 0.46
CA ILE A 490 19.46 22.80 1.00
C ILE A 490 20.00 22.07 2.21
N HIS A 491 21.31 21.90 2.27
CA HIS A 491 22.02 21.34 3.41
C HIS A 491 23.39 22.03 3.56
N ASN A 492 23.78 22.40 4.78
CA ASN A 492 25.00 23.11 5.07
C ASN A 492 25.22 24.36 4.19
N GLY A 493 24.15 25.11 3.94
CA GLY A 493 24.18 26.32 3.10
C GLY A 493 24.31 26.05 1.59
N THR A 494 24.38 24.77 1.17
CA THR A 494 24.55 24.39 -0.24
C THR A 494 23.24 23.90 -0.82
N ILE A 495 22.92 24.33 -2.03
CA ILE A 495 21.82 23.79 -2.84
C ILE A 495 22.23 22.42 -3.36
N LEU A 496 21.38 21.44 -3.14
CA LEU A 496 21.57 20.07 -3.61
C LEU A 496 20.91 19.85 -4.98
N SER A 497 21.58 19.10 -5.84
CA SER A 497 21.09 18.78 -7.20
C SER A 497 20.05 17.67 -7.21
N GLU A 498 20.18 16.71 -6.30
CA GLU A 498 19.27 15.56 -6.22
C GLU A 498 17.91 15.95 -5.63
N LYS A 499 16.92 15.08 -5.81
CA LYS A 499 15.58 15.23 -5.27
C LYS A 499 15.24 14.22 -4.18
N CYS A 500 16.03 13.15 -4.05
CA CYS A 500 15.87 12.11 -3.03
C CYS A 500 17.14 12.02 -2.19
N PHE A 501 16.98 11.90 -0.87
CA PHE A 501 18.12 11.93 0.06
C PHE A 501 17.95 10.88 1.15
N ARG A 502 19.08 10.23 1.48
CA ARG A 502 19.20 9.37 2.66
C ARG A 502 19.89 10.15 3.77
N VAL A 503 19.17 10.39 4.85
CA VAL A 503 19.54 11.30 5.94
C VAL A 503 19.78 10.51 7.21
N PHE A 504 20.83 10.88 7.96
CA PHE A 504 21.17 10.32 9.26
C PHE A 504 21.40 11.44 10.27
N ALA A 505 21.04 11.20 11.54
CA ALA A 505 21.32 12.14 12.62
C ALA A 505 22.84 12.27 12.86
N SER A 506 23.32 13.47 13.08
CA SER A 506 24.75 13.80 13.24
C SER A 506 25.06 14.28 14.65
N THR A 507 26.20 13.80 15.20
CA THR A 507 26.80 14.32 16.45
C THR A 507 27.53 15.65 16.27
N ARG A 508 27.67 16.14 15.02
CA ARG A 508 28.41 17.39 14.73
C ARG A 508 27.45 18.58 14.73
N ASP A 509 27.71 19.56 15.57
CA ASP A 509 26.94 20.81 15.63
C ASP A 509 27.08 21.67 14.37
N CYS A 510 28.15 21.48 13.59
CA CYS A 510 28.36 22.20 12.31
C CYS A 510 27.51 21.64 11.16
N ASP A 511 26.93 20.43 11.31
CA ASP A 511 26.00 19.90 10.34
C ASP A 511 24.63 20.55 10.52
N SER A 512 24.05 21.10 9.46
CA SER A 512 22.69 21.67 9.52
C SER A 512 21.61 20.60 9.30
N TYR A 513 20.35 20.97 9.50
CA TYR A 513 19.25 20.15 9.02
C TYR A 513 19.17 20.17 7.49
N ILE A 514 18.50 19.17 6.90
CA ILE A 514 18.13 19.22 5.49
C ILE A 514 16.82 20.01 5.34
N GLY A 515 16.88 21.06 4.53
CA GLY A 515 15.76 21.97 4.24
C GLY A 515 15.28 21.89 2.80
N LYS A 516 14.12 22.48 2.55
CA LYS A 516 13.49 22.61 1.23
C LYS A 516 13.01 24.04 1.03
N GLN A 517 13.18 24.58 -0.18
CA GLN A 517 12.87 25.95 -0.53
C GLN A 517 11.97 26.00 -1.75
N LYS A 518 10.92 26.84 -1.67
CA LYS A 518 10.04 27.14 -2.83
C LYS A 518 10.70 28.15 -3.75
N GLU A 519 10.30 28.12 -5.02
CA GLU A 519 10.76 29.11 -5.98
C GLU A 519 10.31 30.53 -5.57
N GLY A 520 11.24 31.48 -5.67
CA GLY A 520 10.98 32.91 -5.34
C GLY A 520 10.87 33.23 -3.85
N LEU A 521 11.01 32.24 -2.93
CA LEU A 521 10.98 32.46 -1.49
C LEU A 521 12.36 32.25 -0.88
N THR A 522 12.69 33.03 0.16
CA THR A 522 13.94 32.87 0.93
C THR A 522 13.80 31.89 2.10
N THR A 523 12.56 31.58 2.49
CA THR A 523 12.27 30.69 3.64
C THR A 523 12.67 29.24 3.32
N ILE A 524 13.45 28.64 4.21
CA ILE A 524 13.85 27.24 4.16
C ILE A 524 13.02 26.48 5.20
N GLU A 525 12.22 25.52 4.73
CA GLU A 525 11.41 24.64 5.57
C GLU A 525 12.18 23.33 5.82
N LYS A 526 12.33 22.89 7.07
CA LYS A 526 12.93 21.60 7.40
C LYS A 526 12.05 20.45 6.87
N PHE A 527 12.65 19.35 6.41
CA PHE A 527 11.89 18.13 6.13
C PHE A 527 11.34 17.54 7.43
N ALA A 528 10.09 17.10 7.42
CA ALA A 528 9.46 16.52 8.59
C ALA A 528 10.15 15.22 9.05
N ASN A 529 10.21 15.02 10.37
CA ASN A 529 10.81 13.85 11.01
C ASN A 529 12.29 13.62 10.62
N THR A 530 13.05 14.70 10.40
CA THR A 530 14.50 14.69 10.22
C THR A 530 15.20 15.35 11.40
N PRO A 531 16.46 15.01 11.70
CA PRO A 531 17.21 15.63 12.80
C PRO A 531 17.56 17.09 12.52
N GLU A 532 17.87 17.84 13.59
CA GLU A 532 18.37 19.23 13.50
C GLU A 532 19.79 19.28 12.94
N HIS A 533 20.59 18.29 13.29
CA HIS A 533 21.93 18.08 12.74
C HIS A 533 21.94 16.76 11.98
N CYS A 534 22.28 16.78 10.70
CA CYS A 534 22.25 15.57 9.89
C CYS A 534 23.39 15.51 8.87
N PHE A 535 23.69 14.31 8.41
CA PHE A 535 24.53 14.07 7.23
C PHE A 535 23.78 13.23 6.21
N ILE A 536 24.17 13.35 4.96
CA ILE A 536 23.54 12.70 3.82
C ILE A 536 24.50 11.67 3.24
N VAL A 537 24.00 10.45 2.98
CA VAL A 537 24.73 9.38 2.26
C VAL A 537 23.80 8.79 1.21
N ASN A 538 24.00 9.17 -0.04
CA ASN A 538 23.24 8.68 -1.17
C ASN A 538 23.87 7.45 -1.85
N ASP A 539 25.07 7.05 -1.44
CA ASP A 539 25.71 5.79 -1.84
C ASP A 539 25.00 4.56 -1.28
N ASP A 540 25.33 3.38 -1.80
CA ASP A 540 24.86 2.11 -1.25
C ASP A 540 25.27 1.96 0.22
N VAL A 541 24.29 1.62 1.08
CA VAL A 541 24.49 1.46 2.53
C VAL A 541 24.14 0.04 3.03
N LYS A 542 23.84 -0.90 2.14
CA LYS A 542 23.43 -2.28 2.51
C LYS A 542 24.42 -2.99 3.43
N LYS A 543 25.71 -2.67 3.28
CA LYS A 543 26.80 -3.25 4.09
C LYS A 543 27.55 -2.20 4.89
N ALA A 544 27.04 -0.97 4.97
CA ALA A 544 27.70 0.11 5.68
C ALA A 544 27.51 -0.05 7.20
N ILE A 545 28.61 0.16 7.91
CA ILE A 545 28.67 0.09 9.37
C ILE A 545 28.50 1.48 9.97
N VAL A 546 27.84 1.54 11.11
CA VAL A 546 27.65 2.78 11.86
C VAL A 546 29.01 3.37 12.25
N GLY A 547 29.24 4.62 11.83
CA GLY A 547 30.42 5.41 12.21
C GLY A 547 30.16 6.32 13.41
N TRP A 548 31.23 6.93 13.94
CA TRP A 548 31.20 7.82 15.10
C TRP A 548 30.34 9.09 14.91
N ARG A 549 30.05 9.49 13.67
CA ARG A 549 29.25 10.68 13.33
C ARG A 549 27.75 10.47 13.61
N LEU A 550 27.28 9.22 13.74
CA LEU A 550 25.86 8.93 13.96
C LEU A 550 25.45 9.30 15.38
N ASP A 551 24.49 10.21 15.51
CA ASP A 551 23.85 10.56 16.78
C ASP A 551 22.76 9.53 17.14
N ARG A 552 23.08 8.58 18.00
CA ARG A 552 22.16 7.55 18.49
C ARG A 552 21.09 8.11 19.44
N GLU A 553 21.40 9.20 20.17
CA GLU A 553 20.50 9.82 21.13
C GLU A 553 19.24 10.39 20.46
N TRP A 554 19.39 10.91 19.24
CA TRP A 554 18.24 11.37 18.46
C TRP A 554 17.23 10.23 18.20
N TYR A 555 17.69 9.03 17.86
CA TYR A 555 16.83 7.86 17.62
C TYR A 555 16.22 7.32 18.90
N ILE A 556 16.99 7.32 20.01
CA ILE A 556 16.50 6.95 21.34
C ILE A 556 15.35 7.87 21.76
N LYS A 557 15.56 9.19 21.64
CA LYS A 557 14.55 10.19 21.95
C LYS A 557 13.28 9.97 21.11
N MET A 558 13.44 9.79 19.79
CA MET A 558 12.29 9.56 18.90
C MET A 558 11.51 8.29 19.28
N ALA A 559 12.19 7.20 19.61
CA ALA A 559 11.53 5.96 20.04
C ALA A 559 10.76 6.15 21.35
N LYS A 560 11.36 6.84 22.34
CA LYS A 560 10.73 7.17 23.62
C LYS A 560 9.51 8.09 23.45
N ASP A 561 9.62 9.14 22.63
CA ASP A 561 8.52 10.05 22.32
C ASP A 561 7.33 9.30 21.68
N ARG A 562 7.61 8.32 20.82
CA ARG A 562 6.57 7.46 20.23
C ARG A 562 5.96 6.48 21.25
N LEU A 563 6.77 5.88 22.13
CA LEU A 563 6.29 5.02 23.23
C LEU A 563 5.37 5.80 24.19
N THR A 564 5.69 7.06 24.47
CA THR A 564 4.83 7.96 25.26
C THR A 564 3.47 8.19 24.58
N GLN A 565 3.44 8.28 23.23
CA GLN A 565 2.18 8.38 22.48
C GLN A 565 1.32 7.11 22.59
N PHE A 566 1.95 5.95 22.79
CA PHE A 566 1.25 4.68 23.06
C PHE A 566 0.76 4.57 24.51
N GLY A 567 1.22 5.46 25.43
CA GLY A 567 0.94 5.35 26.85
C GLY A 567 1.81 4.35 27.59
N VAL A 568 2.90 3.88 26.94
CA VAL A 568 3.81 2.87 27.51
C VAL A 568 4.84 3.50 28.45
N MET A 569 5.20 4.73 28.21
CA MET A 569 6.10 5.53 29.05
C MET A 569 5.39 6.80 29.52
N GLN A 570 5.72 7.27 30.73
CA GLN A 570 5.34 8.60 31.20
C GLN A 570 6.37 9.62 30.71
N THR A 571 5.93 10.85 30.45
CA THR A 571 6.80 11.99 30.08
C THR A 571 7.72 12.37 31.21
#